data_2b48a3fa45f4d9e5a3905ac48d9d7d93
#
_entry.id   2b48a3fa45f4d9e5a3905ac48d9d7d93
#
_cell.length_a   1.000
_cell.length_b   1.000
_cell.length_c   1.000
_cell.angle_alpha   90.00
_cell.angle_beta   90.00
_cell.angle_gamma   90.00
#
_symmetry.space_group_name_H-M   'P 1'
#
loop_
_entity.id
_entity.type
_entity.pdbx_description
1 polymer ?
#
loop_
_entity_poly.entity_id
_entity_poly.type
_entity_poly.pdbx_seq_one_letter_code
_entity_poly.pdbx_strand_id
1 'polypeptide(L)'
;MDIPASSAAVGGGCVAGQGSAEPIPGEVPRGGSLTADQAERYEEEGYLVLPDLLDDEDLAPARAAMMQKVDQMAADLLAGGLITDPLIDEPFRTRLARLFDGLGEEEFLAYGRSWRDRLPGYFVLMSNPKILDAVESLIGPEIYSNPVYNVRPKVPRVAAGAVPWHQDKSYWPDANSNPVITVWISLVDATLDNGCLHMIPRTQREQLLNFGEETYSGTGYLQVEDRHFDQSLRSRVRALPVKTGTAVLFNDRLIHSSTPNNSDHVRWSVDLRYQPTDQDPMPQYGAGFLARSRVHPERVANLEDWLAGRPEALPGD
;
A
#
# COMPACT_ATOMS: atom_id res chain seq x y z
N MET A 1 -31.29 36.03 -22.11
CA MET A 1 -31.89 34.88 -21.39
C MET A 1 -30.80 34.34 -20.51
N ASP A 2 -30.86 34.78 -19.27
CA ASP A 2 -29.82 34.47 -18.26
C ASP A 2 -30.09 33.09 -17.67
N ILE A 3 -29.04 32.25 -17.62
CA ILE A 3 -29.05 30.98 -16.89
C ILE A 3 -28.31 31.22 -15.60
N PRO A 4 -28.90 31.01 -14.42
CA PRO A 4 -28.19 31.21 -13.15
C PRO A 4 -27.25 30.03 -12.84
N ALA A 5 -26.04 30.37 -12.42
CA ALA A 5 -25.05 29.45 -11.86
C ALA A 5 -25.55 28.90 -10.51
N SER A 6 -25.75 27.58 -10.45
CA SER A 6 -26.01 26.87 -9.18
C SER A 6 -24.70 26.41 -8.60
N SER A 7 -24.23 27.10 -7.58
CA SER A 7 -23.13 26.64 -6.71
C SER A 7 -23.70 25.66 -5.68
N ALA A 8 -23.55 24.37 -5.91
CA ALA A 8 -23.77 23.36 -4.89
C ALA A 8 -22.44 23.08 -4.18
N ALA A 9 -22.25 23.71 -3.03
CA ALA A 9 -21.20 23.33 -2.10
C ALA A 9 -21.54 21.96 -1.50
N VAL A 10 -20.82 20.92 -1.92
CA VAL A 10 -20.90 19.61 -1.31
C VAL A 10 -20.03 19.64 -0.05
N GLY A 11 -20.65 20.02 1.07
CA GLY A 11 -20.08 19.88 2.39
C GLY A 11 -20.10 18.42 2.85
N GLY A 12 -19.14 17.63 2.42
CA GLY A 12 -18.86 16.32 2.99
C GLY A 12 -18.12 16.49 4.31
N GLY A 13 -18.86 16.69 5.41
CA GLY A 13 -18.30 16.72 6.74
C GLY A 13 -17.70 15.35 7.10
N CYS A 14 -16.38 15.23 7.02
CA CYS A 14 -15.64 14.13 7.60
C CYS A 14 -15.76 14.26 9.13
N VAL A 15 -16.69 13.53 9.74
CA VAL A 15 -16.78 13.44 11.21
C VAL A 15 -15.58 12.59 11.65
N ALA A 16 -14.55 13.25 12.16
CA ALA A 16 -13.45 12.60 12.87
C ALA A 16 -14.02 11.99 14.16
N GLY A 17 -14.36 10.70 14.07
CA GLY A 17 -14.59 9.91 15.27
C GLY A 17 -13.28 9.83 16.04
N GLN A 18 -13.23 10.43 17.23
CA GLN A 18 -12.14 10.24 18.18
C GLN A 18 -12.22 8.81 18.73
N GLY A 19 -11.71 7.86 17.92
CA GLY A 19 -11.41 6.53 18.40
C GLY A 19 -10.16 6.62 19.27
N SER A 20 -10.27 6.32 20.54
CA SER A 20 -9.13 6.11 21.43
C SER A 20 -8.23 5.03 20.80
N ALA A 21 -7.00 5.38 20.49
CA ALA A 21 -5.98 4.42 20.09
C ALA A 21 -5.72 3.50 21.29
N GLU A 22 -6.24 2.26 21.23
CA GLU A 22 -5.82 1.24 22.17
C GLU A 22 -4.35 0.88 21.92
N PRO A 23 -3.55 0.64 22.97
CA PRO A 23 -2.16 0.23 22.81
C PRO A 23 -2.11 -1.08 22.03
N ILE A 24 -1.25 -1.14 21.01
CA ILE A 24 -1.00 -2.32 20.17
C ILE A 24 -0.13 -3.29 21.00
N PRO A 25 -0.67 -4.43 21.50
CA PRO A 25 0.15 -5.41 22.20
C PRO A 25 0.84 -6.33 21.21
N GLY A 26 2.13 -6.54 21.36
CA GLY A 26 2.82 -7.67 20.74
C GLY A 26 4.30 -7.43 20.49
N GLU A 27 5.18 -8.08 21.26
CA GLU A 27 6.57 -8.27 20.86
C GLU A 27 6.58 -9.15 19.60
N VAL A 28 7.21 -8.64 18.53
CA VAL A 28 7.49 -9.44 17.32
C VAL A 28 8.63 -10.42 17.66
N PRO A 29 8.46 -11.74 17.47
CA PRO A 29 9.57 -12.68 17.64
C PRO A 29 10.73 -12.29 16.72
N ARG A 30 11.96 -12.47 17.17
CA ARG A 30 13.14 -12.23 16.34
C ARG A 30 13.06 -13.16 15.12
N GLY A 31 13.02 -12.58 13.91
CA GLY A 31 12.96 -13.35 12.67
C GLY A 31 11.65 -13.20 11.87
N GLY A 32 10.66 -12.45 12.36
CA GLY A 32 9.44 -12.16 11.57
C GLY A 32 8.31 -13.20 11.69
N SER A 33 8.54 -14.41 12.17
CA SER A 33 7.50 -15.43 12.34
C SER A 33 6.45 -14.99 13.36
N LEU A 34 5.16 -15.22 13.05
CA LEU A 34 4.06 -14.88 13.95
C LEU A 34 3.94 -15.90 15.09
N THR A 35 3.54 -15.44 16.26
CA THR A 35 3.04 -16.31 17.31
C THR A 35 1.66 -16.86 16.96
N ALA A 36 1.24 -17.95 17.62
CA ALA A 36 -0.10 -18.51 17.43
C ALA A 36 -1.19 -17.46 17.71
N ASP A 37 -1.05 -16.67 18.78
CA ASP A 37 -2.00 -15.61 19.14
C ASP A 37 -2.06 -14.48 18.07
N GLN A 38 -0.94 -14.16 17.44
CA GLN A 38 -0.90 -13.19 16.35
C GLN A 38 -1.61 -13.71 15.09
N ALA A 39 -1.39 -14.98 14.75
CA ALA A 39 -2.08 -15.61 13.63
C ALA A 39 -3.59 -15.71 13.87
N GLU A 40 -4.01 -16.12 15.08
CA GLU A 40 -5.42 -16.17 15.48
C GLU A 40 -6.06 -14.76 15.42
N ARG A 41 -5.36 -13.74 15.89
CA ARG A 41 -5.81 -12.35 15.81
C ARG A 41 -5.97 -11.86 14.38
N TYR A 42 -5.04 -12.22 13.48
CA TYR A 42 -5.18 -11.92 12.05
C TYR A 42 -6.45 -12.56 11.48
N GLU A 43 -6.70 -13.83 11.77
CA GLU A 43 -7.89 -14.53 11.32
C GLU A 43 -9.17 -13.92 11.88
N GLU A 44 -9.17 -13.48 13.14
CA GLU A 44 -10.33 -12.88 13.78
C GLU A 44 -10.61 -11.48 13.26
N GLU A 45 -9.62 -10.59 13.29
CA GLU A 45 -9.78 -9.16 12.98
C GLU A 45 -9.66 -8.85 11.49
N GLY A 46 -9.03 -9.73 10.69
CA GLY A 46 -8.75 -9.53 9.27
C GLY A 46 -7.48 -8.72 9.00
N TYR A 47 -6.80 -8.28 10.04
CA TYR A 47 -5.51 -7.60 9.94
C TYR A 47 -4.66 -7.81 11.19
N LEU A 48 -3.35 -7.58 11.02
CA LEU A 48 -2.37 -7.62 12.11
C LEU A 48 -1.37 -6.47 11.93
N VAL A 49 -1.07 -5.76 13.01
CA VAL A 49 -0.02 -4.74 13.04
C VAL A 49 1.23 -5.35 13.67
N LEU A 50 2.36 -5.26 12.99
CA LEU A 50 3.66 -5.73 13.42
C LEU A 50 4.60 -4.52 13.58
N PRO A 51 4.64 -3.90 14.76
CA PRO A 51 5.57 -2.81 15.03
C PRO A 51 7.01 -3.29 14.91
N ASP A 52 7.90 -2.41 14.43
CA ASP A 52 9.34 -2.63 14.37
C ASP A 52 9.76 -3.95 13.66
N LEU A 53 8.92 -4.44 12.72
CA LEU A 53 9.26 -5.63 11.93
C LEU A 53 10.51 -5.38 11.08
N LEU A 54 10.62 -4.19 10.51
CA LEU A 54 11.72 -3.78 9.64
C LEU A 54 12.49 -2.62 10.28
N ASP A 55 13.80 -2.72 10.24
CA ASP A 55 14.69 -1.65 10.67
C ASP A 55 15.13 -0.74 9.50
N ASP A 56 15.96 0.24 9.77
CA ASP A 56 16.43 1.18 8.74
C ASP A 56 17.31 0.49 7.67
N GLU A 57 18.01 -0.59 8.00
CA GLU A 57 18.82 -1.37 7.05
C GLU A 57 17.91 -2.13 6.07
N ASP A 58 16.84 -2.72 6.55
CA ASP A 58 15.81 -3.37 5.70
C ASP A 58 15.14 -2.38 4.74
N LEU A 59 14.88 -1.15 5.18
CA LEU A 59 14.16 -0.14 4.41
C LEU A 59 15.05 0.65 3.44
N ALA A 60 16.36 0.72 3.71
CA ALA A 60 17.29 1.55 2.95
C ALA A 60 17.29 1.27 1.44
N PRO A 61 17.28 0.00 0.94
CA PRO A 61 17.25 -0.29 -0.49
C PRO A 61 15.98 0.24 -1.18
N ALA A 62 14.83 0.11 -0.54
CA ALA A 62 13.56 0.61 -1.10
C ALA A 62 13.51 2.14 -1.10
N ARG A 63 13.98 2.79 -0.03
CA ARG A 63 14.10 4.25 0.03
C ARG A 63 15.05 4.78 -1.06
N ALA A 64 16.19 4.11 -1.30
CA ALA A 64 17.11 4.47 -2.37
C ALA A 64 16.45 4.36 -3.76
N ALA A 65 15.69 3.29 -4.01
CA ALA A 65 14.93 3.14 -5.25
C ALA A 65 13.89 4.24 -5.44
N MET A 66 13.20 4.65 -4.38
CA MET A 66 12.25 5.78 -4.43
C MET A 66 12.97 7.10 -4.70
N MET A 67 14.13 7.34 -4.06
CA MET A 67 14.91 8.54 -4.31
C MET A 67 15.46 8.62 -5.74
N GLN A 68 15.82 7.49 -6.34
CA GLN A 68 16.18 7.44 -7.77
C GLN A 68 15.02 7.92 -8.66
N LYS A 69 13.76 7.59 -8.32
CA LYS A 69 12.58 8.12 -9.04
C LYS A 69 12.40 9.62 -8.80
N VAL A 70 12.63 10.08 -7.58
CA VAL A 70 12.56 11.50 -7.24
C VAL A 70 13.64 12.29 -7.98
N ASP A 71 14.86 11.74 -8.14
CA ASP A 71 15.95 12.33 -8.93
C ASP A 71 15.52 12.52 -10.39
N GLN A 72 14.85 11.52 -10.95
CA GLN A 72 14.36 11.60 -12.33
C GLN A 72 13.26 12.66 -12.50
N MET A 73 12.31 12.73 -11.54
CA MET A 73 11.29 13.80 -11.53
C MET A 73 11.92 15.18 -11.39
N ALA A 74 12.91 15.34 -10.50
CA ALA A 74 13.61 16.61 -10.34
C ALA A 74 14.33 17.05 -11.63
N ALA A 75 14.96 16.09 -12.34
CA ALA A 75 15.61 16.37 -13.63
C ALA A 75 14.59 16.80 -14.70
N ASP A 76 13.43 16.14 -14.77
CA ASP A 76 12.37 16.49 -15.72
C ASP A 76 11.78 17.88 -15.40
N LEU A 77 11.52 18.18 -14.13
CA LEU A 77 11.01 19.49 -13.68
C LEU A 77 12.02 20.62 -13.99
N LEU A 78 13.32 20.35 -13.78
CA LEU A 78 14.39 21.30 -14.09
C LEU A 78 14.48 21.55 -15.60
N ALA A 79 14.44 20.48 -16.42
CA ALA A 79 14.44 20.58 -17.88
C ALA A 79 13.20 21.32 -18.41
N GLY A 80 12.05 21.16 -17.75
CA GLY A 80 10.82 21.89 -18.04
C GLY A 80 10.81 23.35 -17.55
N GLY A 81 11.83 23.78 -16.81
CA GLY A 81 11.92 25.15 -16.25
C GLY A 81 10.93 25.41 -15.10
N LEU A 82 10.36 24.35 -14.50
CA LEU A 82 9.39 24.46 -13.41
C LEU A 82 10.05 24.62 -12.05
N ILE A 83 11.30 24.19 -11.92
CA ILE A 83 12.15 24.40 -10.74
C ILE A 83 13.53 24.90 -11.17
N THR A 84 14.28 25.49 -10.24
CA THR A 84 15.66 25.97 -10.45
C THR A 84 16.68 25.18 -9.63
N ASP A 85 16.23 24.40 -8.65
CA ASP A 85 17.07 23.61 -7.74
C ASP A 85 16.49 22.19 -7.62
N PRO A 86 17.27 21.13 -7.90
CA PRO A 86 16.83 19.74 -7.76
C PRO A 86 16.75 19.27 -6.31
N LEU A 87 17.07 20.09 -5.32
CA LEU A 87 16.98 19.84 -3.88
C LEU A 87 17.64 18.52 -3.46
N ILE A 88 18.86 18.26 -3.91
CA ILE A 88 19.57 16.96 -3.71
C ILE A 88 19.81 16.66 -2.23
N ASP A 89 20.08 17.68 -1.43
CA ASP A 89 20.40 17.55 0.01
C ASP A 89 19.16 17.48 0.90
N GLU A 90 17.95 17.57 0.32
CA GLU A 90 16.73 17.47 1.10
C GLU A 90 16.46 16.03 1.57
N PRO A 91 15.99 15.86 2.82
CA PRO A 91 15.68 14.55 3.38
C PRO A 91 14.61 13.77 2.59
N PHE A 92 14.69 12.43 2.64
CA PHE A 92 13.73 11.49 2.04
C PHE A 92 12.26 11.87 2.27
N ARG A 93 11.92 12.29 3.49
CA ARG A 93 10.54 12.59 3.87
C ARG A 93 10.00 13.92 3.32
N THR A 94 10.86 14.86 2.90
CA THR A 94 10.47 16.21 2.51
C THR A 94 10.74 16.53 1.05
N ARG A 95 11.77 15.94 0.45
CA ARG A 95 12.27 16.31 -0.88
C ARG A 95 11.20 16.33 -1.95
N LEU A 96 10.43 15.24 -2.09
CA LEU A 96 9.38 15.16 -3.11
C LEU A 96 8.30 16.26 -2.91
N ALA A 97 7.88 16.50 -1.67
CA ALA A 97 6.91 17.55 -1.37
C ALA A 97 7.45 18.94 -1.75
N ARG A 98 8.72 19.20 -1.45
CA ARG A 98 9.38 20.49 -1.75
C ARG A 98 9.65 20.71 -3.24
N LEU A 99 9.91 19.66 -4.02
CA LEU A 99 10.02 19.75 -5.47
C LEU A 99 8.72 20.23 -6.13
N PHE A 100 7.59 19.91 -5.53
CA PHE A 100 6.27 20.31 -6.01
C PHE A 100 5.66 21.48 -5.21
N ASP A 101 6.42 22.12 -4.31
CA ASP A 101 5.94 23.27 -3.57
C ASP A 101 5.71 24.46 -4.54
N GLY A 102 4.49 24.98 -4.55
CA GLY A 102 4.06 26.01 -5.50
C GLY A 102 3.63 25.50 -6.88
N LEU A 103 3.77 24.21 -7.16
CA LEU A 103 3.18 23.55 -8.32
C LEU A 103 1.81 22.97 -7.94
N GLY A 104 0.91 22.81 -8.91
CA GLY A 104 -0.42 22.25 -8.67
C GLY A 104 -0.46 20.72 -8.68
N GLU A 105 -1.63 20.17 -8.34
CA GLU A 105 -1.88 18.73 -8.45
C GLU A 105 -1.77 18.24 -9.91
N GLU A 106 -2.12 19.08 -10.87
CA GLU A 106 -2.01 18.77 -12.31
C GLU A 106 -0.55 18.52 -12.70
N GLU A 107 0.38 19.36 -12.29
CA GLU A 107 1.81 19.17 -12.52
C GLU A 107 2.31 17.92 -11.82
N PHE A 108 1.88 17.67 -10.58
CA PHE A 108 2.25 16.45 -9.87
C PHE A 108 1.79 15.20 -10.63
N LEU A 109 0.57 15.17 -11.13
CA LEU A 109 0.04 14.05 -11.91
C LEU A 109 0.73 13.91 -13.27
N ALA A 110 1.06 15.02 -13.93
CA ALA A 110 1.76 15.03 -15.23
C ALA A 110 3.19 14.48 -15.13
N TYR A 111 3.93 14.86 -14.08
CA TYR A 111 5.30 14.41 -13.82
C TYR A 111 5.37 13.18 -12.91
N GLY A 112 4.30 12.84 -12.23
CA GLY A 112 4.14 11.66 -11.37
C GLY A 112 4.17 10.38 -12.19
N ARG A 113 5.37 9.85 -12.42
CA ARG A 113 5.57 8.61 -13.16
C ARG A 113 5.05 7.40 -12.39
N SER A 114 4.86 6.30 -13.11
CA SER A 114 4.59 5.01 -12.47
C SER A 114 5.66 4.70 -11.40
N TRP A 115 5.22 4.37 -10.22
CA TRP A 115 6.07 3.92 -9.13
C TRP A 115 6.28 2.39 -9.15
N ARG A 116 5.74 1.70 -10.18
CA ARG A 116 5.80 0.23 -10.34
C ARG A 116 6.97 -0.24 -11.20
N ASP A 117 7.96 0.61 -11.45
CA ASP A 117 9.17 0.19 -12.17
C ASP A 117 9.91 -0.88 -11.37
N ARG A 118 10.48 -1.85 -12.07
CA ARG A 118 11.29 -2.88 -11.44
C ARG A 118 12.66 -2.31 -11.04
N LEU A 119 12.78 -1.91 -9.79
CA LEU A 119 14.03 -1.40 -9.22
C LEU A 119 14.57 -2.40 -8.19
N PRO A 120 15.91 -2.62 -8.14
CA PRO A 120 16.51 -3.60 -7.24
C PRO A 120 16.04 -3.48 -5.79
N GLY A 121 15.90 -2.26 -5.28
CA GLY A 121 15.47 -2.03 -3.90
C GLY A 121 14.04 -2.51 -3.60
N TYR A 122 13.16 -2.56 -4.59
CA TYR A 122 11.82 -3.12 -4.40
C TYR A 122 11.85 -4.64 -4.34
N PHE A 123 12.69 -5.29 -5.15
CA PHE A 123 12.90 -6.74 -5.05
C PHE A 123 13.44 -7.15 -3.69
N VAL A 124 14.44 -6.43 -3.18
CA VAL A 124 15.02 -6.67 -1.85
C VAL A 124 13.94 -6.59 -0.76
N LEU A 125 13.06 -5.59 -0.85
CA LEU A 125 11.95 -5.46 0.12
C LEU A 125 10.92 -6.58 -0.02
N MET A 126 10.52 -6.94 -1.25
CA MET A 126 9.56 -8.03 -1.52
C MET A 126 10.09 -9.41 -1.12
N SER A 127 11.41 -9.59 -1.13
CA SER A 127 12.10 -10.82 -0.74
C SER A 127 12.65 -10.79 0.69
N ASN A 128 12.32 -9.74 1.47
CA ASN A 128 12.85 -9.61 2.83
C ASN A 128 12.42 -10.78 3.71
N PRO A 129 13.35 -11.49 4.36
CA PRO A 129 13.04 -12.69 5.12
C PRO A 129 12.09 -12.45 6.29
N LYS A 130 12.14 -11.28 6.95
CA LYS A 130 11.23 -10.94 8.05
C LYS A 130 9.78 -10.84 7.57
N ILE A 131 9.56 -10.26 6.38
CA ILE A 131 8.25 -10.19 5.74
C ILE A 131 7.77 -11.59 5.36
N LEU A 132 8.63 -12.36 4.70
CA LEU A 132 8.27 -13.71 4.25
C LEU A 132 8.02 -14.67 5.42
N ASP A 133 8.69 -14.53 6.56
CA ASP A 133 8.42 -15.30 7.77
C ASP A 133 7.02 -15.02 8.34
N ALA A 134 6.63 -13.73 8.36
CA ALA A 134 5.28 -13.34 8.79
C ALA A 134 4.21 -13.88 7.84
N VAL A 135 4.43 -13.78 6.53
CA VAL A 135 3.54 -14.30 5.51
C VAL A 135 3.46 -15.84 5.56
N GLU A 136 4.60 -16.54 5.70
CA GLU A 136 4.64 -18.00 5.83
C GLU A 136 3.79 -18.50 7.00
N SER A 137 3.76 -17.75 8.11
CA SER A 137 2.95 -18.10 9.27
C SER A 137 1.44 -18.12 8.98
N LEU A 138 0.99 -17.45 7.91
CA LEU A 138 -0.42 -17.35 7.52
C LEU A 138 -0.80 -18.26 6.35
N ILE A 139 0.08 -18.42 5.36
CA ILE A 139 -0.23 -19.14 4.11
C ILE A 139 0.68 -20.33 3.83
N GLY A 140 1.61 -20.63 4.74
CA GLY A 140 2.58 -21.70 4.54
C GLY A 140 3.81 -21.28 3.70
N PRO A 141 4.75 -22.22 3.48
CA PRO A 141 6.08 -21.91 2.97
C PRO A 141 6.19 -21.75 1.45
N GLU A 142 5.12 -22.00 0.71
CA GLU A 142 5.08 -21.91 -0.75
C GLU A 142 4.47 -20.55 -1.13
N ILE A 143 5.31 -19.50 -1.23
CA ILE A 143 4.89 -18.11 -1.31
C ILE A 143 5.20 -17.54 -2.69
N TYR A 144 4.16 -17.09 -3.38
CA TYR A 144 4.25 -16.29 -4.59
C TYR A 144 4.06 -14.80 -4.28
N SER A 145 5.04 -13.98 -4.67
CA SER A 145 4.89 -12.52 -4.66
C SER A 145 4.06 -12.11 -5.87
N ASN A 146 2.87 -11.61 -5.62
CA ASN A 146 1.93 -11.19 -6.65
C ASN A 146 2.49 -10.00 -7.46
N PRO A 147 2.20 -9.90 -8.76
CA PRO A 147 2.67 -8.78 -9.59
C PRO A 147 2.12 -7.41 -9.18
N VAL A 148 1.04 -7.40 -8.40
CA VAL A 148 0.41 -6.15 -7.96
C VAL A 148 1.06 -5.65 -6.67
N TYR A 149 1.96 -4.70 -6.79
CA TYR A 149 2.52 -3.94 -5.67
C TYR A 149 2.40 -2.44 -5.95
N ASN A 150 2.34 -1.63 -4.92
CA ASN A 150 2.27 -0.19 -5.06
C ASN A 150 3.25 0.52 -4.14
N VAL A 151 3.98 1.47 -4.69
CA VAL A 151 4.71 2.48 -3.94
C VAL A 151 3.83 3.72 -3.87
N ARG A 152 3.57 4.20 -2.67
CA ARG A 152 2.59 5.26 -2.42
C ARG A 152 3.21 6.48 -1.74
N PRO A 153 3.75 7.43 -2.53
CA PRO A 153 4.08 8.75 -2.01
C PRO A 153 2.79 9.55 -1.81
N LYS A 154 2.33 9.65 -0.58
CA LYS A 154 1.21 10.54 -0.26
C LYS A 154 1.75 11.95 -0.02
N VAL A 155 1.77 12.74 -1.08
CA VAL A 155 2.29 14.11 -1.08
C VAL A 155 1.28 15.04 -0.37
N PRO A 156 1.75 16.03 0.40
CA PRO A 156 0.87 17.01 1.03
C PRO A 156 -0.07 17.72 0.05
N ARG A 157 -1.32 17.88 0.43
CA ARG A 157 -2.34 18.65 -0.32
C ARG A 157 -2.68 18.10 -1.70
N VAL A 158 -2.19 16.92 -2.07
CA VAL A 158 -2.58 16.22 -3.31
C VAL A 158 -3.76 15.31 -3.00
N ALA A 159 -4.93 15.65 -3.52
CA ALA A 159 -6.18 14.92 -3.23
C ALA A 159 -6.15 13.48 -3.75
N ALA A 160 -5.53 13.26 -4.91
CA ALA A 160 -5.33 11.93 -5.50
C ALA A 160 -4.53 10.94 -4.61
N GLY A 161 -3.84 11.45 -3.59
CA GLY A 161 -3.15 10.60 -2.60
C GLY A 161 -4.08 9.94 -1.57
N ALA A 162 -5.34 10.38 -1.44
CA ALA A 162 -6.32 9.72 -0.61
C ALA A 162 -6.82 8.44 -1.29
N VAL A 163 -7.01 7.38 -0.49
CA VAL A 163 -7.57 6.12 -0.99
C VAL A 163 -8.95 5.93 -0.35
N PRO A 164 -10.03 5.88 -1.15
CA PRO A 164 -11.38 5.71 -0.61
C PRO A 164 -11.56 4.35 0.07
N TRP A 165 -12.66 4.16 0.78
CA TRP A 165 -13.02 2.87 1.36
C TRP A 165 -13.21 1.82 0.28
N HIS A 166 -12.44 0.74 0.33
CA HIS A 166 -12.45 -0.33 -0.66
C HIS A 166 -12.05 -1.68 -0.03
N GLN A 167 -12.21 -2.72 -0.81
CA GLN A 167 -11.68 -4.05 -0.56
C GLN A 167 -10.74 -4.36 -1.72
N ASP A 168 -9.51 -4.74 -1.44
CA ASP A 168 -8.53 -5.08 -2.51
C ASP A 168 -9.08 -6.14 -3.47
N LYS A 169 -9.84 -7.10 -2.94
CA LYS A 169 -10.52 -8.15 -3.73
C LYS A 169 -11.40 -7.61 -4.85
N SER A 170 -11.89 -6.38 -4.75
CA SER A 170 -12.72 -5.75 -5.79
C SER A 170 -12.01 -5.58 -7.12
N TYR A 171 -10.67 -5.51 -7.12
CA TYR A 171 -9.86 -5.37 -8.34
C TYR A 171 -9.66 -6.69 -9.08
N TRP A 172 -9.87 -7.83 -8.40
CA TRP A 172 -9.74 -9.18 -8.95
C TRP A 172 -10.82 -10.13 -8.42
N PRO A 173 -12.13 -9.81 -8.64
CA PRO A 173 -13.23 -10.53 -8.01
C PRO A 173 -13.27 -12.02 -8.37
N ASP A 174 -12.87 -12.36 -9.58
CA ASP A 174 -12.93 -13.71 -10.14
C ASP A 174 -11.64 -14.52 -9.88
N ALA A 175 -10.57 -13.86 -9.46
CA ALA A 175 -9.30 -14.54 -9.17
C ALA A 175 -9.36 -15.13 -7.76
N ASN A 176 -8.94 -16.37 -7.63
CA ASN A 176 -8.66 -17.06 -6.36
C ASN A 176 -9.80 -17.08 -5.31
N SER A 177 -10.11 -18.27 -4.83
CA SER A 177 -11.04 -18.46 -3.70
C SER A 177 -10.39 -18.10 -2.36
N ASN A 178 -9.07 -18.24 -2.24
CA ASN A 178 -8.32 -17.95 -1.04
C ASN A 178 -7.88 -16.48 -1.00
N PRO A 179 -7.72 -15.90 0.19
CA PRO A 179 -7.29 -14.51 0.31
C PRO A 179 -5.87 -14.29 -0.18
N VAL A 180 -5.65 -13.13 -0.80
CA VAL A 180 -4.32 -12.57 -1.02
C VAL A 180 -3.98 -11.73 0.22
N ILE A 181 -2.79 -11.92 0.77
CA ILE A 181 -2.33 -11.11 1.91
C ILE A 181 -1.70 -9.84 1.37
N THR A 182 -2.24 -8.70 1.78
CA THR A 182 -1.59 -7.41 1.59
C THR A 182 -0.68 -7.14 2.78
N VAL A 183 0.58 -6.79 2.50
CA VAL A 183 1.56 -6.32 3.48
C VAL A 183 1.84 -4.85 3.19
N TRP A 184 1.25 -3.97 3.98
CA TRP A 184 1.50 -2.54 3.92
C TRP A 184 2.64 -2.16 4.87
N ILE A 185 3.64 -1.43 4.35
CA ILE A 185 4.87 -1.09 5.08
C ILE A 185 5.01 0.42 5.16
N SER A 186 5.21 0.94 6.36
CA SER A 186 5.46 2.35 6.59
C SER A 186 6.95 2.68 6.50
N LEU A 187 7.34 3.50 5.52
CA LEU A 187 8.73 3.93 5.35
C LEU A 187 9.06 5.23 6.10
N VAL A 188 8.05 5.89 6.62
CA VAL A 188 8.10 7.03 7.53
C VAL A 188 6.96 6.88 8.53
N ASP A 189 6.99 7.59 9.65
CA ASP A 189 5.86 7.57 10.58
C ASP A 189 4.55 7.93 9.86
N ALA A 190 3.56 7.06 9.96
CA ALA A 190 2.21 7.32 9.47
C ALA A 190 1.34 7.81 10.64
N THR A 191 0.74 8.97 10.49
CA THR A 191 -0.04 9.65 11.53
C THR A 191 -1.45 9.97 11.02
N LEU A 192 -2.33 10.40 11.90
CA LEU A 192 -3.66 10.87 11.50
C LEU A 192 -3.57 12.06 10.55
N ASP A 193 -2.59 12.93 10.75
CA ASP A 193 -2.41 14.13 9.95
C ASP A 193 -1.85 13.86 8.55
N ASN A 194 -0.94 12.89 8.41
CA ASN A 194 -0.35 12.55 7.11
C ASN A 194 -1.05 11.41 6.37
N GLY A 195 -2.21 10.96 6.87
CA GLY A 195 -3.07 10.01 6.18
C GLY A 195 -2.68 8.54 6.41
N CYS A 196 -2.62 8.10 7.67
CA CYS A 196 -2.47 6.69 8.02
C CYS A 196 -3.60 5.82 7.48
N LEU A 197 -3.44 4.50 7.56
CA LEU A 197 -4.50 3.55 7.23
C LEU A 197 -5.67 3.66 8.19
N HIS A 198 -6.86 3.41 7.66
CA HIS A 198 -8.09 3.17 8.41
C HIS A 198 -8.64 1.82 7.99
N MET A 199 -9.07 1.02 8.94
CA MET A 199 -9.60 -0.32 8.72
C MET A 199 -10.91 -0.54 9.46
N ILE A 200 -11.73 -1.46 8.94
CA ILE A 200 -12.93 -1.92 9.61
C ILE A 200 -12.73 -3.40 9.95
N PRO A 201 -12.39 -3.72 11.21
CA PRO A 201 -12.14 -5.09 11.65
C PRO A 201 -13.28 -6.03 11.32
N ARG A 202 -12.96 -7.30 11.04
CA ARG A 202 -13.90 -8.43 10.83
C ARG A 202 -14.74 -8.35 9.56
N THR A 203 -14.43 -7.42 8.64
CA THR A 203 -15.15 -7.30 7.35
C THR A 203 -14.63 -8.27 6.28
N GLN A 204 -13.49 -8.92 6.48
CA GLN A 204 -12.98 -9.95 5.57
C GLN A 204 -13.87 -11.18 5.46
N ARG A 205 -14.75 -11.39 6.43
CA ARG A 205 -15.73 -12.51 6.47
C ARG A 205 -17.07 -12.13 5.85
N GLU A 206 -17.27 -10.87 5.58
CA GLU A 206 -18.48 -10.36 4.95
C GLU A 206 -18.42 -10.54 3.43
N GLN A 207 -19.55 -10.35 2.76
CA GLN A 207 -19.58 -10.39 1.30
C GLN A 207 -18.73 -9.27 0.72
N LEU A 208 -18.22 -9.50 -0.49
CA LEU A 208 -17.65 -8.44 -1.28
C LEU A 208 -18.74 -7.40 -1.54
N LEU A 209 -18.53 -6.19 -1.07
CA LEU A 209 -19.50 -5.11 -1.22
C LEU A 209 -19.47 -4.58 -2.66
N ASN A 210 -20.63 -4.19 -3.15
CA ASN A 210 -20.70 -3.51 -4.43
C ASN A 210 -19.93 -2.19 -4.36
N PHE A 211 -19.17 -1.93 -5.40
CA PHE A 211 -18.45 -0.68 -5.61
C PHE A 211 -19.07 0.01 -6.83
N GLY A 212 -19.16 1.33 -6.75
CA GLY A 212 -19.64 2.15 -7.87
C GLY A 212 -18.68 2.08 -9.05
N GLU A 213 -19.23 2.29 -10.24
CA GLU A 213 -18.42 2.57 -11.41
C GLU A 213 -17.65 3.87 -11.14
N GLU A 214 -16.34 3.79 -11.08
CA GLU A 214 -15.38 4.88 -11.00
C GLU A 214 -15.77 6.07 -10.10
N THR A 215 -15.08 6.27 -9.02
CA THR A 215 -15.58 7.18 -8.01
C THR A 215 -14.68 8.25 -7.51
N TYR A 216 -13.40 8.23 -7.77
CA TYR A 216 -12.56 9.26 -7.23
C TYR A 216 -11.77 9.96 -8.32
N SER A 217 -12.32 11.09 -8.81
CA SER A 217 -11.59 12.09 -9.63
C SER A 217 -10.55 11.53 -10.63
N GLY A 218 -10.90 10.47 -11.37
CA GLY A 218 -10.00 9.91 -12.40
C GLY A 218 -8.84 9.07 -11.87
N THR A 219 -8.82 8.72 -10.59
CA THR A 219 -7.72 7.93 -9.98
C THR A 219 -7.82 6.43 -10.25
N GLY A 220 -8.97 5.93 -10.74
CA GLY A 220 -9.21 4.51 -10.96
C GLY A 220 -9.44 3.70 -9.67
N TYR A 221 -9.63 4.36 -8.52
CA TYR A 221 -9.97 3.66 -7.28
C TYR A 221 -11.43 3.21 -7.27
N LEU A 222 -11.65 1.92 -6.99
CA LEU A 222 -12.96 1.38 -6.69
C LEU A 222 -13.34 1.77 -5.25
N GLN A 223 -14.55 2.27 -5.07
CA GLN A 223 -15.05 2.70 -3.76
C GLN A 223 -16.27 1.87 -3.36
N VAL A 224 -16.31 1.44 -2.10
CA VAL A 224 -17.54 0.89 -1.51
C VAL A 224 -18.62 1.97 -1.55
N GLU A 225 -19.75 1.66 -2.16
CA GLU A 225 -20.87 2.62 -2.27
C GLU A 225 -21.40 3.05 -0.90
N ASP A 226 -21.74 4.31 -0.74
CA ASP A 226 -22.19 4.91 0.52
C ASP A 226 -23.38 4.17 1.16
N ARG A 227 -24.27 3.57 0.34
CA ARG A 227 -25.41 2.78 0.83
C ARG A 227 -24.97 1.55 1.64
N HIS A 228 -23.77 1.03 1.44
CA HIS A 228 -23.21 -0.09 2.19
C HIS A 228 -22.46 0.35 3.45
N PHE A 229 -22.21 1.67 3.59
CA PHE A 229 -21.46 2.24 4.69
C PHE A 229 -22.38 2.74 5.81
N ASP A 230 -23.08 1.83 6.44
CA ASP A 230 -24.03 2.14 7.51
C ASP A 230 -23.35 2.56 8.84
N GLN A 231 -24.17 2.92 9.83
CA GLN A 231 -23.68 3.34 11.14
C GLN A 231 -22.92 2.22 11.88
N SER A 232 -23.25 0.97 11.63
CA SER A 232 -22.57 -0.18 12.25
C SER A 232 -21.12 -0.27 11.76
N LEU A 233 -20.90 -0.20 10.44
CA LEU A 233 -19.56 -0.18 9.86
C LEU A 233 -18.78 1.06 10.33
N ARG A 234 -19.41 2.25 10.29
CA ARG A 234 -18.76 3.51 10.73
C ARG A 234 -18.27 3.45 12.17
N SER A 235 -19.01 2.83 13.08
CA SER A 235 -18.65 2.73 14.49
C SER A 235 -17.44 1.80 14.75
N ARG A 236 -17.14 0.90 13.81
CA ARG A 236 -16.04 -0.07 13.88
C ARG A 236 -14.73 0.45 13.29
N VAL A 237 -14.75 1.61 12.64
CA VAL A 237 -13.54 2.20 12.01
C VAL A 237 -12.41 2.32 13.04
N ARG A 238 -11.23 1.86 12.66
CA ARG A 238 -9.98 2.01 13.43
C ARG A 238 -8.96 2.73 12.58
N ALA A 239 -8.47 3.86 13.06
CA ALA A 239 -7.28 4.50 12.50
C ALA A 239 -6.03 3.80 13.02
N LEU A 240 -5.04 3.59 12.16
CA LEU A 240 -3.79 2.92 12.49
C LEU A 240 -2.59 3.86 12.31
N PRO A 241 -2.36 4.80 13.24
CA PRO A 241 -1.10 5.53 13.26
C PRO A 241 0.01 4.57 13.69
N VAL A 242 1.08 4.51 12.89
CA VAL A 242 2.19 3.57 13.10
C VAL A 242 3.52 4.24 12.87
N LYS A 243 4.56 3.68 13.47
CA LYS A 243 5.95 4.10 13.29
C LYS A 243 6.56 3.55 12.01
N THR A 244 7.63 4.19 11.57
CA THR A 244 8.52 3.69 10.52
C THR A 244 8.93 2.24 10.81
N GLY A 245 8.97 1.39 9.77
CA GLY A 245 9.33 -0.02 9.91
C GLY A 245 8.20 -0.95 10.35
N THR A 246 7.04 -0.38 10.69
CA THR A 246 5.84 -1.19 10.96
C THR A 246 5.31 -1.79 9.66
N ALA A 247 4.98 -3.08 9.70
CA ALA A 247 4.18 -3.74 8.69
C ALA A 247 2.75 -3.97 9.20
N VAL A 248 1.77 -3.75 8.32
CA VAL A 248 0.36 -4.07 8.56
C VAL A 248 -0.05 -5.12 7.53
N LEU A 249 -0.29 -6.35 8.03
CA LEU A 249 -0.77 -7.45 7.22
C LEU A 249 -2.29 -7.44 7.22
N PHE A 250 -2.94 -7.58 6.08
CA PHE A 250 -4.40 -7.66 6.03
C PHE A 250 -4.92 -8.47 4.84
N ASN A 251 -6.13 -9.00 5.04
CA ASN A 251 -6.86 -9.79 4.06
C ASN A 251 -7.40 -8.90 2.94
N ASP A 252 -7.36 -9.36 1.69
CA ASP A 252 -7.81 -8.61 0.51
C ASP A 252 -9.32 -8.26 0.51
N ARG A 253 -10.11 -8.90 1.38
CA ARG A 253 -11.52 -8.58 1.61
C ARG A 253 -11.77 -7.57 2.72
N LEU A 254 -10.74 -7.22 3.49
CA LEU A 254 -10.90 -6.24 4.58
C LEU A 254 -11.20 -4.86 4.02
N ILE A 255 -12.26 -4.22 4.51
CA ILE A 255 -12.59 -2.84 4.13
C ILE A 255 -11.57 -1.90 4.77
N HIS A 256 -10.89 -1.14 3.93
CA HIS A 256 -9.86 -0.22 4.37
C HIS A 256 -9.79 1.05 3.50
N SER A 257 -9.12 2.07 4.02
CA SER A 257 -8.94 3.36 3.34
C SER A 257 -7.70 4.08 3.87
N SER A 258 -7.40 5.25 3.32
CA SER A 258 -6.47 6.19 3.92
C SER A 258 -6.85 7.63 3.60
N THR A 259 -6.76 8.51 4.61
CA THR A 259 -7.14 9.92 4.51
C THR A 259 -6.13 10.74 3.71
N PRO A 260 -6.48 11.96 3.27
CA PRO A 260 -5.53 12.90 2.68
C PRO A 260 -4.34 13.19 3.62
N ASN A 261 -3.24 13.65 3.04
CA ASN A 261 -2.09 14.15 3.79
C ASN A 261 -2.19 15.66 3.98
N ASN A 262 -2.39 16.10 5.22
CA ASN A 262 -2.47 17.50 5.62
C ASN A 262 -1.18 18.00 6.28
N SER A 263 -0.16 17.14 6.41
CA SER A 263 1.15 17.51 6.96
C SER A 263 2.02 18.27 5.93
N ASP A 264 3.26 18.55 6.29
CA ASP A 264 4.25 19.24 5.46
C ASP A 264 5.27 18.26 4.79
N HIS A 265 5.10 16.96 4.97
CA HIS A 265 6.02 15.95 4.46
C HIS A 265 5.30 14.78 3.79
N VAL A 266 6.01 14.04 2.96
CA VAL A 266 5.45 12.89 2.23
C VAL A 266 5.28 11.71 3.18
N ARG A 267 4.11 11.10 3.19
CA ARG A 267 3.90 9.81 3.83
C ARG A 267 4.20 8.70 2.81
N TRP A 268 5.37 8.12 2.96
CA TRP A 268 5.85 7.03 2.12
C TRP A 268 5.40 5.67 2.64
N SER A 269 4.82 4.87 1.79
CA SER A 269 4.50 3.47 2.09
C SER A 269 4.59 2.60 0.85
N VAL A 270 4.70 1.30 1.08
CA VAL A 270 4.60 0.27 0.04
C VAL A 270 3.54 -0.73 0.46
N ASP A 271 2.70 -1.16 -0.46
CA ASP A 271 1.81 -2.30 -0.29
C ASP A 271 2.24 -3.41 -1.25
N LEU A 272 2.60 -4.54 -0.66
CA LEU A 272 3.00 -5.79 -1.32
C LEU A 272 1.87 -6.80 -1.21
N ARG A 273 1.85 -7.79 -2.10
CA ARG A 273 0.82 -8.83 -2.07
C ARG A 273 1.44 -10.20 -2.24
N TYR A 274 1.00 -11.13 -1.39
CA TYR A 274 1.48 -12.51 -1.37
C TYR A 274 0.31 -13.48 -1.37
N GLN A 275 0.54 -14.62 -2.01
CA GLN A 275 -0.44 -15.70 -2.12
C GLN A 275 0.26 -17.06 -2.14
N PRO A 276 -0.45 -18.17 -1.82
CA PRO A 276 0.06 -19.49 -2.04
C PRO A 276 0.33 -19.76 -3.54
N THR A 277 1.31 -20.61 -3.84
CA THR A 277 1.73 -20.93 -5.23
C THR A 277 0.72 -21.76 -6.01
N ASP A 278 -0.25 -22.37 -5.37
CA ASP A 278 -1.33 -23.16 -5.99
C ASP A 278 -2.52 -22.29 -6.47
N GLN A 279 -2.41 -20.97 -6.34
CA GLN A 279 -3.43 -20.02 -6.81
C GLN A 279 -3.05 -19.40 -8.15
N ASP A 280 -4.07 -18.89 -8.86
CA ASP A 280 -3.89 -18.13 -10.11
C ASP A 280 -2.88 -16.98 -9.90
N PRO A 281 -1.76 -16.95 -10.62
CA PRO A 281 -0.74 -15.91 -10.50
C PRO A 281 -1.19 -14.53 -11.01
N MET A 282 -2.41 -14.42 -11.53
CA MET A 282 -2.99 -13.19 -12.09
C MET A 282 -2.12 -12.54 -13.18
N PRO A 283 -1.78 -13.27 -14.26
CA PRO A 283 -0.82 -12.82 -15.28
C PRO A 283 -1.27 -11.55 -16.03
N GLN A 284 -2.58 -11.25 -16.03
CA GLN A 284 -3.14 -10.03 -16.62
C GLN A 284 -2.62 -8.75 -15.95
N TYR A 285 -2.08 -8.84 -14.73
CA TYR A 285 -1.48 -7.70 -14.00
C TYR A 285 0.04 -7.64 -14.10
N GLY A 286 0.65 -8.58 -14.81
CA GLY A 286 2.11 -8.69 -14.99
C GLY A 286 2.68 -9.96 -14.41
N ALA A 287 4.01 -10.07 -14.38
CA ALA A 287 4.70 -11.21 -13.80
C ALA A 287 5.08 -10.91 -12.34
N GLY A 288 4.58 -11.73 -11.42
CA GLY A 288 5.09 -11.86 -10.07
C GLY A 288 6.31 -12.78 -10.03
N PHE A 289 6.62 -13.36 -8.88
CA PHE A 289 7.73 -14.31 -8.76
C PHE A 289 7.58 -15.25 -7.54
N LEU A 290 8.23 -16.40 -7.60
CA LEU A 290 8.34 -17.32 -6.47
C LEU A 290 9.27 -16.70 -5.41
N ALA A 291 8.68 -16.19 -4.32
CA ALA A 291 9.41 -15.47 -3.27
C ALA A 291 10.02 -16.42 -2.25
N ARG A 292 9.35 -17.55 -1.98
CA ARG A 292 9.81 -18.59 -1.07
C ARG A 292 9.20 -19.93 -1.48
N SER A 293 10.01 -21.00 -1.41
CA SER A 293 9.55 -22.39 -1.55
C SER A 293 10.45 -23.32 -0.75
N ARG A 294 9.86 -24.25 -0.01
CA ARG A 294 10.58 -25.36 0.62
C ARG A 294 10.65 -26.57 -0.29
N VAL A 295 9.69 -26.70 -1.21
CA VAL A 295 9.64 -27.83 -2.16
C VAL A 295 10.61 -27.60 -3.32
N HIS A 296 10.71 -26.36 -3.80
CA HIS A 296 11.53 -25.95 -4.95
C HIS A 296 12.41 -24.74 -4.61
N PRO A 297 13.35 -24.85 -3.66
CA PRO A 297 14.18 -23.72 -3.27
C PRO A 297 15.08 -23.21 -4.41
N GLU A 298 15.44 -24.06 -5.37
CA GLU A 298 16.21 -23.73 -6.57
C GLU A 298 15.45 -22.85 -7.57
N ARG A 299 14.12 -22.77 -7.45
CA ARG A 299 13.24 -21.96 -8.30
C ARG A 299 12.89 -20.62 -7.70
N VAL A 300 13.31 -20.36 -6.46
CA VAL A 300 13.09 -19.04 -5.84
C VAL A 300 13.79 -17.99 -6.68
N ALA A 301 13.04 -16.94 -7.04
CA ALA A 301 13.51 -15.92 -7.96
C ALA A 301 14.73 -15.18 -7.41
N ASN A 302 15.64 -14.86 -8.30
CA ASN A 302 16.74 -13.95 -8.04
C ASN A 302 16.46 -12.55 -8.65
N LEU A 303 17.28 -11.60 -8.27
CA LEU A 303 17.13 -10.21 -8.73
C LEU A 303 17.23 -10.08 -10.26
N GLU A 304 18.13 -10.83 -10.91
CA GLU A 304 18.36 -10.74 -12.36
C GLU A 304 17.12 -11.18 -13.14
N ASP A 305 16.54 -12.31 -12.77
CA ASP A 305 15.33 -12.85 -13.42
C ASP A 305 14.14 -11.91 -13.22
N TRP A 306 13.98 -11.38 -11.99
CA TRP A 306 12.90 -10.42 -11.72
C TRP A 306 13.04 -9.13 -12.51
N LEU A 307 14.25 -8.56 -12.61
CA LEU A 307 14.52 -7.36 -13.41
C LEU A 307 14.28 -7.60 -14.90
N ALA A 308 14.61 -8.80 -15.40
CA ALA A 308 14.39 -9.18 -16.77
C ALA A 308 12.90 -9.39 -17.13
N GLY A 309 12.02 -9.38 -16.13
CA GLY A 309 10.58 -9.59 -16.35
C GLY A 309 10.24 -11.00 -16.80
N ARG A 310 11.09 -11.98 -16.53
CA ARG A 310 10.84 -13.37 -16.90
C ARG A 310 9.74 -13.92 -15.98
N PRO A 311 8.59 -14.31 -16.53
CA PRO A 311 7.61 -15.04 -15.74
C PRO A 311 8.22 -16.38 -15.37
N GLU A 312 8.26 -16.71 -14.08
CA GLU A 312 8.51 -18.09 -13.70
C GLU A 312 7.26 -18.92 -13.95
N ALA A 313 7.45 -20.07 -14.59
CA ALA A 313 6.42 -21.11 -14.59
C ALA A 313 6.18 -21.53 -13.13
N LEU A 314 4.95 -21.40 -12.65
CA LEU A 314 4.57 -21.92 -11.34
C LEU A 314 4.71 -23.45 -11.32
N PRO A 315 4.93 -24.09 -10.16
CA PRO A 315 4.96 -25.54 -10.05
C PRO A 315 3.63 -26.11 -10.53
N GLY A 316 3.63 -26.75 -11.72
CA GLY A 316 2.43 -27.38 -12.32
C GLY A 316 2.22 -27.08 -13.80
N ASP A 317 3.01 -26.20 -14.40
CA ASP A 317 3.05 -25.98 -15.86
C ASP A 317 4.01 -26.94 -16.56
#